data_3d0e643fafb417ec065063c97c9bc411
#
_entry.id   3d0e643fafb417ec065063c97c9bc411
#
_cell.length_a   1.000
_cell.length_b   1.000
_cell.length_c   1.000
_cell.angle_alpha   90.00
_cell.angle_beta   90.00
_cell.angle_gamma   90.00
#
_symmetry.space_group_name_H-M   'P 1'
#
loop_
_entity.id
_entity.type
_entity.pdbx_description
1 polymer ?
#
loop_
_entity_poly.entity_id
_entity_poly.type
_entity_poly.pdbx_seq_one_letter_code
_entity_poly.pdbx_strand_id
1 'polypeptide(L)'
;FGGAQVSRTFYARGQTGQQLLLGAYSAMMRQVSAGSVELHTRSELLDVVTKDGKACGIVTRDLLSGEVSAHSAHAVVLATGGYGNVYFLSTNAMMSNVTAAWRAHRRGAFFANPCYTQIHPTCIPASDDFQSKLTLMSESLRNDGRIWVPDAFDDSRPAHEIPENERDYYLETKYPAFGNLVPRDVASRNAKNVVDQGHGVGPLKNGVYLDFAAAVERDGQDAISAKYGNLFDMYESITGENPYEVPMRIYPAIHYTMGGVWVDYNLMTTIPGLYAIGEANFSDHGANRLGASALMQGLADGYFVLPYTIGDGLADQLGNPAVSTDDPVFTNAVSAIEDETAKWLSINGTRSVDYFHRELGRLVWDHIGMSRNKEGLEKAIWNAICSN
;
A
#
# COMPACT_ATOMS: atom_id res chain seq x y z
N PHE A 1 13.15 16.98 1.13
CA PHE A 1 11.71 16.72 1.00
C PHE A 1 10.93 17.59 1.98
N GLY A 2 9.92 18.31 1.50
CA GLY A 2 8.85 18.88 2.32
C GLY A 2 9.25 19.68 3.55
N GLY A 3 10.30 20.51 3.47
CA GLY A 3 10.74 21.34 4.58
C GLY A 3 11.75 20.69 5.55
N ALA A 4 12.29 19.52 5.23
CA ALA A 4 13.38 18.94 6.02
C ALA A 4 14.64 19.82 5.89
N GLN A 5 15.09 20.38 7.01
CA GLN A 5 16.23 21.31 7.03
C GLN A 5 17.59 20.61 7.05
N VAL A 6 17.61 19.31 7.33
CA VAL A 6 18.84 18.50 7.44
C VAL A 6 18.70 17.17 6.72
N SER A 7 19.79 16.68 6.15
CA SER A 7 19.87 15.36 5.54
C SER A 7 19.97 14.30 6.64
N ARG A 8 18.94 13.45 6.79
CA ARG A 8 18.85 12.39 7.81
C ARG A 8 18.20 11.10 7.29
N THR A 9 18.12 10.96 5.96
CA THR A 9 17.54 9.76 5.33
C THR A 9 18.67 8.89 4.78
N PHE A 10 18.71 7.64 5.19
CA PHE A 10 19.57 6.62 4.59
C PHE A 10 18.84 5.96 3.43
N TYR A 11 19.53 5.73 2.31
CA TYR A 11 18.92 5.14 1.13
C TYR A 11 19.95 4.44 0.25
N ALA A 12 19.48 3.49 -0.55
CA ALA A 12 20.24 2.84 -1.61
C ALA A 12 19.53 3.15 -2.93
N ARG A 13 19.94 4.19 -3.61
CA ARG A 13 19.42 4.76 -4.86
C ARG A 13 18.40 3.88 -5.63
N GLY A 14 17.10 4.07 -5.39
CA GLY A 14 16.02 3.28 -6.00
C GLY A 14 15.84 1.85 -5.47
N GLN A 15 16.74 1.34 -4.64
CA GLN A 15 16.75 -0.06 -4.18
C GLN A 15 16.61 -0.23 -2.66
N THR A 16 16.27 0.83 -1.92
CA THR A 16 16.26 0.81 -0.45
C THR A 16 15.34 -0.29 0.09
N GLY A 17 14.12 -0.42 -0.41
CA GLY A 17 13.19 -1.46 0.01
C GLY A 17 13.68 -2.87 -0.32
N GLN A 18 14.26 -3.06 -1.51
CA GLN A 18 14.82 -4.35 -1.93
C GLN A 18 16.00 -4.76 -1.05
N GLN A 19 16.91 -3.85 -0.73
CA GLN A 19 18.07 -4.15 0.11
C GLN A 19 17.66 -4.51 1.54
N LEU A 20 16.69 -3.77 2.11
CA LEU A 20 16.13 -4.11 3.42
C LEU A 20 15.45 -5.48 3.42
N LEU A 21 14.63 -5.76 2.41
CA LEU A 21 13.95 -7.04 2.30
C LEU A 21 14.94 -8.20 2.18
N LEU A 22 15.94 -8.11 1.31
CA LEU A 22 16.94 -9.16 1.10
C LEU A 22 17.78 -9.38 2.37
N GLY A 23 18.13 -8.31 3.08
CA GLY A 23 18.85 -8.41 4.35
C GLY A 23 18.05 -9.14 5.42
N ALA A 24 16.79 -8.74 5.64
CA ALA A 24 15.89 -9.37 6.60
C ALA A 24 15.57 -10.81 6.22
N TYR A 25 15.26 -11.07 4.94
CA TYR A 25 15.00 -12.41 4.43
C TYR A 25 16.19 -13.35 4.60
N SER A 26 17.39 -12.90 4.30
CA SER A 26 18.62 -13.69 4.51
C SER A 26 18.85 -14.03 5.98
N ALA A 27 18.53 -13.09 6.89
CA ALA A 27 18.63 -13.34 8.34
C ALA A 27 17.59 -14.38 8.78
N MET A 28 16.35 -14.26 8.31
CA MET A 28 15.28 -15.21 8.60
C MET A 28 15.62 -16.62 8.06
N MET A 29 16.12 -16.73 6.83
CA MET A 29 16.47 -18.02 6.25
C MET A 29 17.58 -18.77 6.99
N ARG A 30 18.48 -18.05 7.68
CA ARG A 30 19.43 -18.71 8.61
C ARG A 30 18.71 -19.38 9.78
N GLN A 31 17.65 -18.75 10.30
CA GLN A 31 16.84 -19.34 11.39
C GLN A 31 15.98 -20.50 10.90
N VAL A 32 15.46 -20.41 9.68
CA VAL A 32 14.76 -21.54 9.03
C VAL A 32 15.70 -22.72 8.87
N SER A 33 16.94 -22.50 8.38
CA SER A 33 17.94 -23.55 8.22
C SER A 33 18.40 -24.16 9.57
N ALA A 34 18.36 -23.38 10.66
CA ALA A 34 18.67 -23.84 12.01
C ALA A 34 17.48 -24.57 12.68
N GLY A 35 16.31 -24.63 12.05
CA GLY A 35 15.10 -25.24 12.61
C GLY A 35 14.41 -24.42 13.70
N SER A 36 14.83 -23.14 13.88
CA SER A 36 14.22 -22.23 14.86
C SER A 36 12.97 -21.52 14.32
N VAL A 37 12.80 -21.51 13.00
CA VAL A 37 11.66 -20.90 12.29
C VAL A 37 11.14 -21.90 11.28
N GLU A 38 9.84 -22.11 11.29
CA GLU A 38 9.11 -22.82 10.22
C GLU A 38 8.44 -21.80 9.32
N LEU A 39 8.63 -21.93 8.00
CA LEU A 39 8.12 -21.00 7.01
C LEU A 39 7.03 -21.65 6.15
N HIS A 40 5.79 -21.25 6.36
CA HIS A 40 4.63 -21.66 5.56
C HIS A 40 4.39 -20.66 4.43
N THR A 41 4.97 -20.91 3.27
CA THR A 41 4.75 -20.07 2.08
C THR A 41 3.39 -20.35 1.44
N ARG A 42 2.82 -19.36 0.74
CA ARG A 42 1.52 -19.47 0.06
C ARG A 42 0.38 -19.91 0.98
N SER A 43 0.42 -19.43 2.22
CA SER A 43 -0.61 -19.68 3.22
C SER A 43 -1.37 -18.38 3.50
N GLU A 44 -2.70 -18.45 3.44
CA GLU A 44 -3.61 -17.34 3.73
C GLU A 44 -4.14 -17.45 5.16
N LEU A 45 -4.10 -16.34 5.92
CA LEU A 45 -4.74 -16.25 7.22
C LEU A 45 -6.26 -16.19 7.04
N LEU A 46 -6.99 -17.16 7.59
CA LEU A 46 -8.44 -17.24 7.54
C LEU A 46 -9.11 -16.82 8.84
N ASP A 47 -8.46 -17.03 9.99
CA ASP A 47 -9.00 -16.62 11.28
C ASP A 47 -7.92 -16.50 12.36
N VAL A 48 -8.20 -15.67 13.38
CA VAL A 48 -7.45 -15.62 14.64
C VAL A 48 -8.25 -16.37 15.70
N VAL A 49 -7.67 -17.40 16.28
CA VAL A 49 -8.34 -18.21 17.30
C VAL A 49 -8.13 -17.61 18.67
N THR A 50 -9.22 -17.44 19.41
CA THR A 50 -9.20 -16.91 20.78
C THR A 50 -9.80 -17.91 21.75
N LYS A 51 -9.18 -18.02 22.93
CA LYS A 51 -9.71 -18.77 24.08
C LYS A 51 -9.72 -17.86 25.31
N ASP A 52 -10.83 -17.78 26.01
CA ASP A 52 -11.01 -16.90 27.18
C ASP A 52 -10.62 -15.42 26.90
N GLY A 53 -10.91 -14.95 25.70
CA GLY A 53 -10.61 -13.59 25.26
C GLY A 53 -9.15 -13.32 24.89
N LYS A 54 -8.25 -14.32 24.92
CA LYS A 54 -6.84 -14.23 24.55
C LYS A 54 -6.58 -14.96 23.23
N ALA A 55 -5.76 -14.39 22.37
CA ALA A 55 -5.31 -15.06 21.14
C ALA A 55 -4.44 -16.28 21.50
N CYS A 56 -4.73 -17.43 20.91
CA CYS A 56 -4.04 -18.68 21.15
C CYS A 56 -3.58 -19.39 19.88
N GLY A 57 -3.80 -18.79 18.71
CA GLY A 57 -3.37 -19.33 17.42
C GLY A 57 -4.12 -18.74 16.25
N ILE A 58 -3.95 -19.40 15.10
CA ILE A 58 -4.55 -18.99 13.82
C ILE A 58 -5.06 -20.21 13.05
N VAL A 59 -5.93 -19.95 12.08
CA VAL A 59 -6.30 -20.91 11.03
C VAL A 59 -5.84 -20.36 9.69
N THR A 60 -5.19 -21.21 8.89
CA THR A 60 -4.67 -20.85 7.56
C THR A 60 -5.22 -21.79 6.49
N ARG A 61 -5.13 -21.34 5.23
CA ARG A 61 -5.35 -22.15 4.04
C ARG A 61 -4.07 -22.17 3.22
N ASP A 62 -3.64 -23.37 2.85
CA ASP A 62 -2.65 -23.54 1.80
C ASP A 62 -3.26 -23.19 0.44
N LEU A 63 -2.68 -22.23 -0.27
CA LEU A 63 -3.21 -21.74 -1.55
C LEU A 63 -2.96 -22.68 -2.74
N LEU A 64 -2.18 -23.75 -2.56
CA LEU A 64 -1.93 -24.77 -3.60
C LEU A 64 -2.87 -25.96 -3.45
N SER A 65 -2.97 -26.49 -2.23
CA SER A 65 -3.80 -27.68 -1.95
C SER A 65 -5.24 -27.32 -1.57
N GLY A 66 -5.48 -26.12 -1.04
CA GLY A 66 -6.75 -25.71 -0.44
C GLY A 66 -6.93 -26.24 0.99
N GLU A 67 -5.96 -26.95 1.55
CA GLU A 67 -6.02 -27.51 2.90
C GLU A 67 -6.12 -26.42 3.95
N VAL A 68 -7.04 -26.60 4.91
CA VAL A 68 -7.23 -25.72 6.07
C VAL A 68 -6.54 -26.32 7.27
N SER A 69 -5.64 -25.57 7.89
CA SER A 69 -4.83 -26.02 9.01
C SER A 69 -4.89 -25.04 10.19
N ALA A 70 -4.91 -25.60 11.41
CA ALA A 70 -4.83 -24.82 12.65
C ALA A 70 -3.39 -24.78 13.17
N HIS A 71 -2.97 -23.61 13.65
CA HIS A 71 -1.64 -23.40 14.26
C HIS A 71 -1.83 -22.79 15.65
N SER A 72 -1.32 -23.48 16.65
CA SER A 72 -1.35 -23.02 18.05
C SER A 72 -0.12 -22.17 18.35
N ALA A 73 -0.31 -21.11 19.15
CA ALA A 73 0.77 -20.23 19.55
C ALA A 73 0.46 -19.53 20.89
N HIS A 74 1.48 -19.16 21.64
CA HIS A 74 1.35 -18.33 22.84
C HIS A 74 1.15 -16.84 22.50
N ALA A 75 1.64 -16.41 21.33
CA ALA A 75 1.47 -15.07 20.80
C ALA A 75 1.26 -15.11 19.29
N VAL A 76 0.43 -14.22 18.78
CA VAL A 76 0.17 -14.04 17.34
C VAL A 76 0.57 -12.61 16.96
N VAL A 77 1.35 -12.47 15.88
CA VAL A 77 1.81 -11.18 15.37
C VAL A 77 1.30 -10.97 13.95
N LEU A 78 0.56 -9.90 13.74
CA LEU A 78 0.16 -9.45 12.41
C LEU A 78 1.23 -8.52 11.84
N ALA A 79 1.93 -8.96 10.81
CA ALA A 79 2.91 -8.19 10.04
C ALA A 79 2.52 -8.14 8.56
N THR A 80 1.23 -8.05 8.29
CA THR A 80 0.60 -8.27 6.98
C THR A 80 0.60 -7.04 6.07
N GLY A 81 1.20 -5.94 6.55
CA GLY A 81 1.21 -4.67 5.81
C GLY A 81 -0.15 -3.98 5.79
N GLY A 82 -0.25 -2.96 4.95
CA GLY A 82 -1.46 -2.16 4.81
C GLY A 82 -2.50 -2.80 3.88
N TYR A 83 -3.57 -2.05 3.65
CA TYR A 83 -4.73 -2.50 2.85
C TYR A 83 -4.94 -1.68 1.57
N GLY A 84 -3.86 -1.17 0.97
CA GLY A 84 -3.94 -0.36 -0.26
C GLY A 84 -4.66 -1.03 -1.41
N ASN A 85 -4.66 -2.37 -1.48
CA ASN A 85 -5.36 -3.14 -2.51
C ASN A 85 -6.88 -3.30 -2.30
N VAL A 86 -7.47 -2.62 -1.32
CA VAL A 86 -8.91 -2.37 -1.29
C VAL A 86 -9.31 -1.43 -2.44
N TYR A 87 -8.39 -0.55 -2.86
CA TYR A 87 -8.58 0.32 -4.01
C TYR A 87 -8.31 -0.41 -5.33
N PHE A 88 -8.88 0.09 -6.42
CA PHE A 88 -8.75 -0.53 -7.75
C PHE A 88 -7.29 -0.78 -8.14
N LEU A 89 -6.43 0.24 -7.98
CA LEU A 89 -4.99 0.13 -8.17
C LEU A 89 -4.26 0.86 -7.04
N SER A 90 -3.19 0.25 -6.58
CA SER A 90 -2.28 0.83 -5.59
C SER A 90 -0.83 0.51 -5.96
N THR A 91 0.12 1.08 -5.24
CA THR A 91 1.54 0.74 -5.37
C THR A 91 1.94 -0.47 -4.54
N ASN A 92 1.02 -0.99 -3.72
CA ASN A 92 1.29 -2.10 -2.81
C ASN A 92 1.32 -3.45 -3.53
N ALA A 93 1.96 -4.43 -2.92
CA ALA A 93 1.89 -5.81 -3.37
C ALA A 93 0.44 -6.33 -3.33
N MET A 94 0.10 -7.28 -4.20
CA MET A 94 -1.28 -7.80 -4.33
C MET A 94 -1.86 -8.32 -3.01
N MET A 95 -1.03 -8.85 -2.12
CA MET A 95 -1.46 -9.37 -0.82
C MET A 95 -1.60 -8.30 0.27
N SER A 96 -1.28 -7.03 -0.01
CA SER A 96 -1.54 -5.91 0.90
C SER A 96 -3.02 -5.52 0.85
N ASN A 97 -3.86 -6.44 1.29
CA ASN A 97 -5.32 -6.31 1.36
C ASN A 97 -5.78 -6.32 2.82
N VAL A 98 -7.05 -6.01 3.05
CA VAL A 98 -7.59 -5.88 4.41
C VAL A 98 -7.87 -7.21 5.11
N THR A 99 -7.69 -8.36 4.46
CA THR A 99 -8.18 -9.67 4.95
C THR A 99 -7.72 -9.99 6.36
N ALA A 100 -6.43 -9.93 6.64
CA ALA A 100 -5.90 -10.28 7.98
C ALA A 100 -6.38 -9.31 9.07
N ALA A 101 -6.33 -8.00 8.80
CA ALA A 101 -6.83 -6.98 9.72
C ALA A 101 -8.35 -7.11 9.95
N TRP A 102 -9.10 -7.45 8.90
CA TRP A 102 -10.53 -7.73 9.00
C TRP A 102 -10.84 -8.96 9.85
N ARG A 103 -10.08 -10.05 9.69
CA ARG A 103 -10.24 -11.26 10.51
C ARG A 103 -9.99 -10.97 12.00
N ALA A 104 -8.94 -10.21 12.31
CA ALA A 104 -8.66 -9.74 13.67
C ALA A 104 -9.80 -8.85 14.20
N HIS A 105 -10.30 -7.92 13.39
CA HIS A 105 -11.41 -7.05 13.76
C HIS A 105 -12.70 -7.83 14.05
N ARG A 106 -13.03 -8.82 13.26
CA ARG A 106 -14.17 -9.72 13.51
C ARG A 106 -14.06 -10.48 14.84
N ARG A 107 -12.86 -10.69 15.34
CA ARG A 107 -12.59 -11.31 16.65
C ARG A 107 -12.59 -10.31 17.81
N GLY A 108 -12.77 -9.03 17.54
CA GLY A 108 -12.88 -7.96 18.55
C GLY A 108 -11.66 -7.04 18.64
N ALA A 109 -10.67 -7.19 17.79
CA ALA A 109 -9.59 -6.20 17.69
C ALA A 109 -10.16 -4.87 17.16
N PHE A 110 -9.83 -3.77 17.82
CA PHE A 110 -10.24 -2.45 17.33
C PHE A 110 -9.45 -2.08 16.09
N PHE A 111 -10.11 -1.31 15.23
CA PHE A 111 -9.53 -0.73 14.04
C PHE A 111 -9.57 0.79 14.15
N ALA A 112 -8.44 1.46 13.88
CA ALA A 112 -8.32 2.91 14.03
C ALA A 112 -7.99 3.58 12.70
N ASN A 113 -8.46 4.81 12.54
CA ASN A 113 -8.16 5.71 11.41
C ASN A 113 -8.37 5.10 10.01
N PRO A 114 -9.42 4.31 9.73
CA PRO A 114 -9.57 3.55 8.47
C PRO A 114 -9.62 4.44 7.22
N CYS A 115 -9.94 5.73 7.38
CA CYS A 115 -10.01 6.69 6.28
C CYS A 115 -8.69 7.42 6.01
N TYR A 116 -7.63 7.18 6.76
CA TYR A 116 -6.35 7.86 6.58
C TYR A 116 -5.47 7.07 5.63
N THR A 117 -5.43 7.52 4.38
CA THR A 117 -4.61 6.96 3.31
C THR A 117 -3.69 8.00 2.75
N GLN A 118 -2.46 7.62 2.42
CA GLN A 118 -1.51 8.47 1.72
C GLN A 118 -1.47 8.12 0.24
N ILE A 119 -1.55 9.15 -0.57
CA ILE A 119 -1.48 9.07 -2.03
C ILE A 119 -0.06 9.48 -2.46
N HIS A 120 0.53 8.74 -3.39
CA HIS A 120 1.81 9.10 -3.99
C HIS A 120 1.60 9.73 -5.36
N PRO A 121 2.14 10.93 -5.64
CA PRO A 121 1.81 11.68 -6.86
C PRO A 121 2.53 11.19 -8.13
N THR A 122 3.62 10.42 -8.00
CA THR A 122 4.52 10.08 -9.10
C THR A 122 4.50 8.58 -9.44
N CYS A 123 3.31 8.01 -9.64
CA CYS A 123 3.18 6.64 -10.13
C CYS A 123 3.01 6.64 -11.66
N ILE A 124 3.51 5.61 -12.34
CA ILE A 124 3.21 5.39 -13.76
C ILE A 124 1.72 5.09 -13.87
N PRO A 125 0.95 5.81 -14.71
CA PRO A 125 -0.49 5.59 -14.86
C PRO A 125 -0.84 4.17 -15.30
N ALA A 126 -2.08 3.75 -15.02
CA ALA A 126 -2.59 2.49 -15.55
C ALA A 126 -2.55 2.49 -17.07
N SER A 127 -2.06 1.38 -17.64
CA SER A 127 -2.02 1.15 -19.09
C SER A 127 -3.28 0.46 -19.62
N ASP A 128 -3.94 -0.35 -18.78
CA ASP A 128 -5.15 -1.08 -19.12
C ASP A 128 -5.93 -1.52 -17.86
N ASP A 129 -7.07 -2.15 -18.09
CA ASP A 129 -7.95 -2.66 -17.01
C ASP A 129 -7.42 -3.94 -16.32
N PHE A 130 -6.42 -4.60 -16.88
CA PHE A 130 -5.88 -5.86 -16.35
C PHE A 130 -4.63 -5.68 -15.50
N GLN A 131 -4.10 -4.46 -15.44
CA GLN A 131 -2.94 -4.16 -14.61
C GLN A 131 -3.21 -4.42 -13.13
N SER A 132 -2.30 -5.11 -12.46
CA SER A 132 -2.50 -5.55 -11.08
C SER A 132 -2.10 -4.52 -10.02
N LYS A 133 -1.14 -3.65 -10.34
CA LYS A 133 -0.66 -2.57 -9.47
C LYS A 133 -0.02 -1.46 -10.28
N LEU A 134 0.14 -0.27 -9.68
CA LEU A 134 0.88 0.84 -10.26
C LEU A 134 2.33 0.82 -9.83
N THR A 135 3.25 1.12 -10.76
CA THR A 135 4.67 1.28 -10.43
C THR A 135 4.92 2.65 -9.84
N LEU A 136 5.49 2.67 -8.64
CA LEU A 136 5.91 3.87 -7.96
C LEU A 136 7.22 4.38 -8.55
N MET A 137 7.24 5.66 -8.94
CA MET A 137 8.46 6.40 -9.27
C MET A 137 8.88 7.24 -8.07
N SER A 138 10.19 7.43 -7.91
CA SER A 138 10.71 8.25 -6.81
C SER A 138 10.17 9.68 -6.88
N GLU A 139 9.73 10.19 -5.73
CA GLU A 139 9.28 11.58 -5.62
C GLU A 139 10.39 12.60 -5.86
N SER A 140 11.68 12.20 -5.75
CA SER A 140 12.83 13.04 -6.05
C SER A 140 12.84 13.55 -7.50
N LEU A 141 12.16 12.87 -8.42
CA LEU A 141 12.00 13.33 -9.80
C LEU A 141 11.38 14.73 -9.88
N ARG A 142 10.54 15.12 -8.90
CA ARG A 142 9.93 16.46 -8.83
C ARG A 142 10.91 17.57 -8.48
N ASN A 143 12.15 17.26 -8.07
CA ASN A 143 13.17 18.26 -7.77
C ASN A 143 13.66 18.98 -9.04
N ASP A 144 13.74 18.25 -10.14
CA ASP A 144 14.25 18.76 -11.41
C ASP A 144 13.20 18.69 -12.54
N GLY A 145 12.20 17.80 -12.42
CA GLY A 145 11.10 17.68 -13.38
C GLY A 145 9.98 18.68 -13.12
N ARG A 146 9.43 19.27 -14.20
CA ARG A 146 8.28 20.19 -14.16
C ARG A 146 6.98 19.45 -14.51
N ILE A 147 5.93 19.72 -13.74
CA ILE A 147 4.64 19.06 -13.91
C ILE A 147 3.69 20.00 -14.68
N TRP A 148 3.10 19.49 -15.78
CA TRP A 148 2.16 20.24 -16.58
C TRP A 148 1.12 19.38 -17.27
N VAL A 149 0.05 20.01 -17.75
CA VAL A 149 -0.98 19.45 -18.62
C VAL A 149 -1.23 20.43 -19.80
N PRO A 150 -1.82 19.97 -20.93
CA PRO A 150 -2.29 20.88 -21.95
C PRO A 150 -3.37 21.84 -21.41
N ASP A 151 -3.36 23.10 -21.85
CA ASP A 151 -4.44 24.06 -21.55
C ASP A 151 -5.77 23.66 -22.22
N ALA A 152 -5.68 23.00 -23.35
CA ALA A 152 -6.85 22.55 -24.08
C ALA A 152 -7.46 21.29 -23.44
N PHE A 153 -8.80 21.25 -23.39
CA PHE A 153 -9.52 20.05 -22.98
C PHE A 153 -9.35 18.93 -24.01
N ASP A 154 -9.22 17.70 -23.51
CA ASP A 154 -9.14 16.48 -24.32
C ASP A 154 -8.08 16.51 -25.41
N ASP A 155 -6.98 17.22 -25.17
CA ASP A 155 -5.87 17.32 -26.12
C ASP A 155 -5.23 15.94 -26.31
N SER A 156 -5.13 15.51 -27.57
CA SER A 156 -4.54 14.21 -27.95
C SER A 156 -3.20 14.35 -28.68
N ARG A 157 -2.69 15.57 -28.80
CA ARG A 157 -1.38 15.81 -29.42
C ARG A 157 -0.26 15.18 -28.59
N PRO A 158 0.80 14.68 -29.24
CA PRO A 158 2.03 14.31 -28.55
C PRO A 158 2.61 15.52 -27.82
N ALA A 159 3.29 15.29 -26.70
CA ALA A 159 3.83 16.35 -25.84
C ALA A 159 4.75 17.36 -26.61
N HIS A 160 5.51 16.88 -27.59
CA HIS A 160 6.42 17.73 -28.38
C HIS A 160 5.72 18.66 -29.37
N GLU A 161 4.45 18.38 -29.69
CA GLU A 161 3.62 19.24 -30.55
C GLU A 161 2.88 20.34 -29.76
N ILE A 162 2.91 20.28 -28.42
CA ILE A 162 2.25 21.25 -27.55
C ILE A 162 3.27 22.34 -27.17
N PRO A 163 3.11 23.57 -27.70
CA PRO A 163 4.04 24.65 -27.41
C PRO A 163 3.97 25.14 -25.97
N GLU A 164 5.01 25.76 -25.48
CA GLU A 164 5.14 26.19 -24.07
C GLU A 164 3.97 27.08 -23.61
N ASN A 165 3.47 27.94 -24.45
CA ASN A 165 2.34 28.85 -24.15
C ASN A 165 0.96 28.17 -24.13
N GLU A 166 0.88 26.88 -24.45
CA GLU A 166 -0.31 26.03 -24.35
C GLU A 166 -0.17 24.98 -23.24
N ARG A 167 0.79 25.15 -22.32
CA ARG A 167 1.04 24.26 -21.19
C ARG A 167 0.63 24.91 -19.88
N ASP A 168 -0.25 24.27 -19.12
CA ASP A 168 -0.57 24.70 -17.74
C ASP A 168 0.36 24.02 -16.73
N TYR A 169 1.27 24.80 -16.17
CA TYR A 169 2.10 24.41 -15.02
C TYR A 169 1.34 24.66 -13.72
N TYR A 170 0.23 23.99 -13.55
CA TYR A 170 -0.80 24.26 -12.54
C TYR A 170 -0.28 24.31 -11.09
N LEU A 171 0.76 23.53 -10.73
CA LEU A 171 1.34 23.58 -9.40
C LEU A 171 2.18 24.85 -9.20
N GLU A 172 2.96 25.25 -10.20
CA GLU A 172 3.78 26.45 -10.15
C GLU A 172 2.89 27.70 -10.08
N THR A 173 1.80 27.70 -10.85
CA THR A 173 0.83 28.81 -10.87
C THR A 173 0.04 28.91 -9.56
N LYS A 174 -0.47 27.80 -9.04
CA LYS A 174 -1.28 27.80 -7.80
C LYS A 174 -0.47 27.95 -6.52
N TYR A 175 0.78 27.48 -6.53
CA TYR A 175 1.64 27.43 -5.35
C TYR A 175 3.05 27.98 -5.65
N PRO A 176 3.21 29.24 -6.00
CA PRO A 176 4.48 29.79 -6.50
C PRO A 176 5.66 29.67 -5.50
N ALA A 177 5.37 29.55 -4.19
CA ALA A 177 6.41 29.38 -3.17
C ALA A 177 7.03 27.95 -3.14
N PHE A 178 6.32 26.96 -3.64
CA PHE A 178 6.73 25.54 -3.58
C PHE A 178 6.80 24.88 -4.96
N GLY A 179 6.00 25.36 -5.91
CA GLY A 179 5.92 24.80 -7.26
C GLY A 179 5.67 23.30 -7.25
N ASN A 180 6.51 22.57 -7.96
CA ASN A 180 6.43 21.11 -8.05
C ASN A 180 6.76 20.38 -6.73
N LEU A 181 7.31 21.09 -5.73
CA LEU A 181 7.71 20.53 -4.42
C LEU A 181 6.64 20.66 -3.34
N VAL A 182 5.41 21.02 -3.69
CA VAL A 182 4.28 20.96 -2.76
C VAL A 182 4.13 19.57 -2.11
N PRO A 183 3.55 19.47 -0.90
CA PRO A 183 3.30 18.18 -0.23
C PRO A 183 2.57 17.17 -1.13
N ARG A 184 2.79 15.89 -0.87
CA ARG A 184 2.24 14.77 -1.67
C ARG A 184 0.73 14.85 -1.89
N ASP A 185 -0.01 15.14 -0.83
CA ASP A 185 -1.47 15.24 -0.87
C ASP A 185 -1.94 16.41 -1.72
N VAL A 186 -1.22 17.54 -1.69
CA VAL A 186 -1.50 18.72 -2.52
C VAL A 186 -1.23 18.40 -3.99
N ALA A 187 -0.06 17.84 -4.31
CA ALA A 187 0.28 17.44 -5.69
C ALA A 187 -0.73 16.42 -6.24
N SER A 188 -1.08 15.41 -5.45
CA SER A 188 -1.99 14.34 -5.85
C SER A 188 -3.41 14.84 -6.11
N ARG A 189 -3.96 15.68 -5.22
CA ARG A 189 -5.30 16.25 -5.41
C ARG A 189 -5.38 17.17 -6.62
N ASN A 190 -4.34 17.98 -6.87
CA ASN A 190 -4.31 18.82 -8.05
C ASN A 190 -4.18 18.01 -9.34
N ALA A 191 -3.33 16.96 -9.38
CA ALA A 191 -3.24 16.08 -10.55
C ALA A 191 -4.57 15.39 -10.85
N LYS A 192 -5.25 14.83 -9.81
CA LYS A 192 -6.59 14.26 -10.01
C LYS A 192 -7.58 15.31 -10.52
N ASN A 193 -7.56 16.50 -9.97
CA ASN A 193 -8.50 17.56 -10.34
C ASN A 193 -8.35 17.98 -11.81
N VAL A 194 -7.14 18.20 -12.31
CA VAL A 194 -6.93 18.57 -13.72
C VAL A 194 -7.27 17.43 -14.67
N VAL A 195 -7.04 16.18 -14.29
CA VAL A 195 -7.46 15.00 -15.06
C VAL A 195 -8.99 14.88 -15.09
N ASP A 196 -9.66 15.02 -13.95
CA ASP A 196 -11.13 14.97 -13.86
C ASP A 196 -11.80 16.13 -14.65
N GLN A 197 -11.09 17.25 -14.82
CA GLN A 197 -11.52 18.40 -15.65
C GLN A 197 -11.30 18.18 -17.15
N GLY A 198 -10.67 17.09 -17.58
CA GLY A 198 -10.47 16.75 -19.00
C GLY A 198 -9.13 17.18 -19.57
N HIS A 199 -8.14 17.57 -18.73
CA HIS A 199 -6.77 17.90 -19.18
C HIS A 199 -5.83 16.70 -19.09
N GLY A 200 -6.35 15.49 -18.82
CA GLY A 200 -5.55 14.28 -18.68
C GLY A 200 -4.80 13.91 -19.97
N VAL A 201 -3.58 13.40 -19.83
CA VAL A 201 -2.72 13.00 -20.93
C VAL A 201 -2.53 11.49 -21.01
N GLY A 202 -1.96 11.03 -22.11
CA GLY A 202 -1.74 9.63 -22.40
C GLY A 202 -2.93 8.93 -23.04
N PRO A 203 -2.78 7.65 -23.45
CA PRO A 203 -3.82 6.92 -24.20
C PRO A 203 -5.16 6.81 -23.48
N LEU A 204 -5.14 6.71 -22.14
CA LEU A 204 -6.34 6.62 -21.30
C LEU A 204 -6.72 7.96 -20.66
N LYS A 205 -6.08 9.06 -21.02
CA LYS A 205 -6.32 10.40 -20.46
C LYS A 205 -6.26 10.42 -18.91
N ASN A 206 -5.45 9.57 -18.33
CA ASN A 206 -5.38 9.32 -16.88
C ASN A 206 -4.04 9.72 -16.27
N GLY A 207 -3.30 10.64 -16.89
CA GLY A 207 -1.99 11.10 -16.41
C GLY A 207 -1.81 12.61 -16.52
N VAL A 208 -0.69 13.08 -15.96
CA VAL A 208 -0.13 14.42 -16.16
C VAL A 208 1.33 14.25 -16.60
N TYR A 209 1.90 15.23 -17.28
CA TYR A 209 3.30 15.20 -17.68
C TYR A 209 4.24 15.60 -16.55
N LEU A 210 5.39 14.91 -16.45
CA LEU A 210 6.56 15.26 -15.66
C LEU A 210 7.73 15.41 -16.62
N ASP A 211 8.16 16.63 -16.89
CA ASP A 211 9.03 17.02 -17.99
C ASP A 211 10.43 17.41 -17.50
N PHE A 212 11.45 16.79 -18.06
CA PHE A 212 12.85 17.03 -17.73
C PHE A 212 13.58 17.88 -18.77
N ALA A 213 12.93 18.33 -19.85
CA ALA A 213 13.58 19.07 -20.94
C ALA A 213 14.37 20.30 -20.42
N ALA A 214 13.76 21.12 -19.57
CA ALA A 214 14.41 22.28 -18.99
C ALA A 214 15.59 21.92 -18.05
N ALA A 215 15.53 20.81 -17.35
CA ALA A 215 16.61 20.33 -16.49
C ALA A 215 17.79 19.78 -17.32
N VAL A 216 17.49 19.05 -18.39
CA VAL A 216 18.50 18.54 -19.33
C VAL A 216 19.19 19.70 -20.07
N GLU A 217 18.45 20.71 -20.48
CA GLU A 217 19.02 21.92 -21.10
C GLU A 217 19.95 22.71 -20.14
N ARG A 218 19.53 22.84 -18.88
CA ARG A 218 20.26 23.59 -17.84
C ARG A 218 21.53 22.87 -17.37
N ASP A 219 21.42 21.58 -17.03
CA ASP A 219 22.46 20.83 -16.31
C ASP A 219 23.20 19.82 -17.20
N GLY A 220 22.67 19.50 -18.37
CA GLY A 220 23.16 18.47 -19.27
C GLY A 220 22.64 17.07 -18.95
N GLN A 221 22.53 16.22 -19.97
CA GLN A 221 22.00 14.87 -19.84
C GLN A 221 22.82 14.01 -18.86
N ASP A 222 24.14 14.12 -18.85
CA ASP A 222 25.01 13.35 -17.97
C ASP A 222 24.75 13.65 -16.49
N ALA A 223 24.52 14.92 -16.14
CA ALA A 223 24.19 15.31 -14.77
C ALA A 223 22.82 14.78 -14.34
N ILE A 224 21.83 14.82 -15.21
CA ILE A 224 20.50 14.28 -14.96
C ILE A 224 20.56 12.74 -14.86
N SER A 225 21.33 12.08 -15.73
CA SER A 225 21.55 10.63 -15.69
C SER A 225 22.22 10.19 -14.39
N ALA A 226 23.20 10.93 -13.89
CA ALA A 226 23.84 10.64 -12.61
C ALA A 226 22.88 10.69 -11.43
N LYS A 227 21.82 11.53 -11.51
CA LYS A 227 20.77 11.64 -10.48
C LYS A 227 19.65 10.59 -10.64
N TYR A 228 19.16 10.38 -11.86
CA TYR A 228 17.88 9.70 -12.13
C TYR A 228 17.96 8.61 -13.19
N GLY A 229 19.12 8.32 -13.79
CA GLY A 229 19.26 7.41 -14.92
C GLY A 229 18.60 6.05 -14.70
N ASN A 230 18.83 5.44 -13.53
CA ASN A 230 18.21 4.17 -13.18
C ASN A 230 16.67 4.23 -13.08
N LEU A 231 16.10 5.39 -12.78
CA LEU A 231 14.64 5.59 -12.75
C LEU A 231 14.11 5.80 -14.16
N PHE A 232 14.87 6.46 -15.02
CA PHE A 232 14.53 6.64 -16.42
C PHE A 232 14.58 5.31 -17.18
N ASP A 233 15.63 4.50 -16.96
CA ASP A 233 15.73 3.15 -17.52
C ASP A 233 14.55 2.26 -17.10
N MET A 234 14.15 2.35 -15.83
CA MET A 234 12.97 1.63 -15.33
C MET A 234 11.67 2.12 -16.00
N TYR A 235 11.50 3.44 -16.16
CA TYR A 235 10.33 4.01 -16.83
C TYR A 235 10.26 3.58 -18.29
N GLU A 236 11.37 3.72 -19.02
CA GLU A 236 11.49 3.32 -20.43
C GLU A 236 11.23 1.81 -20.61
N SER A 237 11.75 0.97 -19.72
CA SER A 237 11.50 -0.48 -19.76
C SER A 237 10.02 -0.84 -19.59
N ILE A 238 9.24 -0.02 -18.89
CA ILE A 238 7.82 -0.27 -18.64
C ILE A 238 6.94 0.35 -19.74
N THR A 239 7.28 1.55 -20.19
CA THR A 239 6.42 2.36 -21.07
C THR A 239 6.88 2.38 -22.52
N GLY A 240 8.14 2.07 -22.79
CA GLY A 240 8.78 2.24 -24.11
C GLY A 240 9.10 3.70 -24.43
N GLU A 241 8.95 4.64 -23.49
CA GLU A 241 9.18 6.08 -23.68
C GLU A 241 10.48 6.51 -22.98
N ASN A 242 11.36 7.19 -23.71
CA ASN A 242 12.62 7.70 -23.18
C ASN A 242 12.43 9.08 -22.51
N PRO A 243 12.60 9.20 -21.17
CA PRO A 243 12.38 10.46 -20.45
C PRO A 243 13.35 11.61 -20.82
N TYR A 244 14.44 11.34 -21.53
CA TYR A 244 15.31 12.38 -22.08
C TYR A 244 14.73 13.05 -23.34
N GLU A 245 13.80 12.39 -24.01
CA GLU A 245 13.24 12.82 -25.30
C GLU A 245 11.79 13.28 -25.18
N VAL A 246 11.02 12.62 -24.28
CA VAL A 246 9.58 12.91 -24.07
C VAL A 246 9.27 12.99 -22.59
N PRO A 247 8.33 13.84 -22.17
CA PRO A 247 7.91 13.90 -20.78
C PRO A 247 7.36 12.56 -20.28
N MET A 248 7.74 12.20 -19.04
CA MET A 248 7.13 11.06 -18.34
C MET A 248 5.66 11.35 -18.06
N ARG A 249 4.84 10.30 -18.09
CA ARG A 249 3.45 10.36 -17.61
C ARG A 249 3.39 9.85 -16.18
N ILE A 250 2.79 10.63 -15.30
CA ILE A 250 2.59 10.27 -13.89
C ILE A 250 1.15 10.48 -13.47
N TYR A 251 0.71 9.73 -12.46
CA TYR A 251 -0.61 9.91 -11.84
C TYR A 251 -0.58 9.48 -10.37
N PRO A 252 -1.46 10.05 -9.52
CA PRO A 252 -1.56 9.66 -8.12
C PRO A 252 -2.07 8.22 -7.94
N ALA A 253 -1.53 7.53 -6.94
CA ALA A 253 -2.03 6.23 -6.51
C ALA A 253 -1.99 6.08 -4.99
N ILE A 254 -2.86 5.24 -4.45
CA ILE A 254 -2.79 4.82 -3.05
C ILE A 254 -1.44 4.15 -2.81
N HIS A 255 -0.74 4.60 -1.78
CA HIS A 255 0.62 4.17 -1.49
C HIS A 255 0.80 3.63 -0.07
N TYR A 256 0.13 4.22 0.92
CA TYR A 256 0.26 3.84 2.31
C TYR A 256 -1.06 4.04 3.06
N THR A 257 -1.39 3.13 3.97
CA THR A 257 -2.55 3.26 4.85
C THR A 257 -2.07 3.59 6.26
N MET A 258 -2.43 4.79 6.77
CA MET A 258 -2.13 5.18 8.15
C MET A 258 -3.11 4.59 9.15
N GLY A 259 -4.27 4.11 8.68
CA GLY A 259 -5.19 3.32 9.47
C GLY A 259 -4.74 1.87 9.56
N GLY A 260 -5.28 1.13 10.52
CA GLY A 260 -4.95 -0.27 10.74
C GLY A 260 -5.50 -0.78 12.07
N VAL A 261 -5.06 -1.95 12.48
CA VAL A 261 -5.43 -2.53 13.77
C VAL A 261 -4.92 -1.62 14.89
N TRP A 262 -5.78 -1.27 15.83
CA TRP A 262 -5.38 -0.47 16.99
C TRP A 262 -4.42 -1.26 17.88
N VAL A 263 -3.36 -0.60 18.33
CA VAL A 263 -2.38 -1.14 19.26
C VAL A 263 -2.03 -0.13 20.34
N ASP A 264 -1.61 -0.62 21.50
CA ASP A 264 -0.99 0.18 22.55
C ASP A 264 0.51 0.45 22.27
N TYR A 265 1.21 1.08 23.18
CA TYR A 265 2.66 1.35 23.07
C TYR A 265 3.53 0.09 23.04
N ASN A 266 2.98 -1.06 23.45
CA ASN A 266 3.63 -2.35 23.40
C ASN A 266 3.25 -3.14 22.14
N LEU A 267 2.61 -2.52 21.17
CA LEU A 267 2.13 -3.11 19.92
C LEU A 267 1.08 -4.21 20.12
N MET A 268 0.48 -4.30 21.33
CA MET A 268 -0.59 -5.25 21.62
C MET A 268 -1.94 -4.66 21.20
N THR A 269 -2.76 -5.47 20.54
CA THR A 269 -4.12 -5.09 20.17
C THR A 269 -5.06 -5.11 21.37
N THR A 270 -6.34 -4.80 21.17
CA THR A 270 -7.37 -4.98 22.22
C THR A 270 -7.64 -6.45 22.58
N ILE A 271 -7.06 -7.40 21.83
CA ILE A 271 -7.09 -8.83 22.15
C ILE A 271 -5.73 -9.20 22.75
N PRO A 272 -5.67 -9.56 24.05
CA PRO A 272 -4.41 -10.01 24.67
C PRO A 272 -3.75 -11.15 23.87
N GLY A 273 -2.42 -11.09 23.72
CA GLY A 273 -1.66 -12.07 22.96
C GLY A 273 -1.70 -11.90 21.43
N LEU A 274 -2.47 -10.94 20.93
CA LEU A 274 -2.46 -10.54 19.53
C LEU A 274 -1.76 -9.19 19.38
N TYR A 275 -0.73 -9.14 18.55
CA TYR A 275 0.08 -7.96 18.26
C TYR A 275 -0.01 -7.58 16.79
N ALA A 276 0.20 -6.31 16.47
CA ALA A 276 0.28 -5.84 15.08
C ALA A 276 1.44 -4.86 14.91
N ILE A 277 2.26 -5.04 13.87
CA ILE A 277 3.47 -4.26 13.62
C ILE A 277 3.51 -3.67 12.21
N GLY A 278 4.30 -2.62 12.04
CA GLY A 278 4.44 -1.92 10.77
C GLY A 278 3.11 -1.38 10.27
N GLU A 279 2.90 -1.39 8.97
CA GLU A 279 1.69 -0.84 8.33
C GLU A 279 0.40 -1.63 8.64
N ALA A 280 0.49 -2.78 9.31
CA ALA A 280 -0.70 -3.52 9.76
C ALA A 280 -1.39 -2.84 10.95
N ASN A 281 -0.68 -2.08 11.77
CA ASN A 281 -1.23 -1.28 12.84
C ASN A 281 -1.59 0.15 12.36
N PHE A 282 -2.38 0.87 13.17
CA PHE A 282 -2.86 2.22 12.83
C PHE A 282 -1.78 3.30 12.86
N SER A 283 -0.62 2.99 13.35
CA SER A 283 0.58 3.83 13.47
C SER A 283 0.38 5.24 14.09
N ASP A 284 1.47 5.89 14.41
CA ASP A 284 1.54 7.24 14.95
C ASP A 284 1.67 8.34 13.88
N HIS A 285 1.49 8.00 12.60
CA HIS A 285 1.64 8.94 11.49
C HIS A 285 0.52 9.97 11.39
N GLY A 286 -0.61 9.77 12.07
CA GLY A 286 -1.77 10.64 11.97
C GLY A 286 -2.39 10.59 10.57
N ALA A 287 -2.87 11.73 10.10
CA ALA A 287 -3.57 11.83 8.81
C ALA A 287 -2.66 11.87 7.59
N ASN A 288 -1.35 12.12 7.75
CA ASN A 288 -0.40 12.19 6.65
C ASN A 288 1.01 11.84 7.10
N ARG A 289 1.57 10.76 6.56
CA ARG A 289 2.88 10.23 6.88
C ARG A 289 4.01 11.05 6.23
N LEU A 290 5.07 11.30 6.97
CA LEU A 290 6.30 11.89 6.42
C LEU A 290 7.04 10.89 5.51
N GLY A 291 7.76 11.41 4.52
CA GLY A 291 8.60 10.59 3.64
C GLY A 291 9.60 9.75 4.43
N ALA A 292 9.86 8.50 4.00
CA ALA A 292 10.75 7.51 4.58
C ALA A 292 10.37 6.97 5.99
N SER A 293 9.36 7.52 6.67
CA SER A 293 9.01 7.09 8.03
C SER A 293 8.30 5.74 8.11
N ALA A 294 7.72 5.22 7.01
CA ALA A 294 7.07 3.90 7.02
C ALA A 294 8.04 2.75 7.30
N LEU A 295 9.16 2.72 6.57
CA LEU A 295 10.19 1.71 6.79
C LEU A 295 10.84 1.88 8.17
N MET A 296 11.03 3.12 8.63
CA MET A 296 11.54 3.40 9.97
C MET A 296 10.60 2.85 11.04
N GLN A 297 9.29 3.05 10.92
CA GLN A 297 8.30 2.49 11.85
C GLN A 297 8.38 0.97 11.88
N GLY A 298 8.29 0.30 10.73
CA GLY A 298 8.35 -1.16 10.67
C GLY A 298 9.64 -1.75 11.28
N LEU A 299 10.78 -1.07 11.08
CA LEU A 299 12.04 -1.45 11.70
C LEU A 299 12.02 -1.20 13.21
N ALA A 300 11.49 -0.05 13.68
CA ALA A 300 11.39 0.26 15.09
C ALA A 300 10.49 -0.75 15.83
N ASP A 301 9.32 -1.02 15.28
CA ASP A 301 8.39 -2.02 15.82
C ASP A 301 9.04 -3.40 15.93
N GLY A 302 9.68 -3.86 14.85
CA GLY A 302 10.24 -5.21 14.78
C GLY A 302 11.55 -5.40 15.56
N TYR A 303 12.41 -4.38 15.64
CA TYR A 303 13.71 -4.50 16.29
C TYR A 303 13.74 -4.00 17.73
N PHE A 304 12.99 -2.94 18.04
CA PHE A 304 13.16 -2.24 19.32
C PHE A 304 11.97 -2.41 20.27
N VAL A 305 10.78 -2.75 19.78
CA VAL A 305 9.59 -2.88 20.63
C VAL A 305 9.16 -4.33 20.76
N LEU A 306 8.80 -4.98 19.65
CA LEU A 306 8.18 -6.31 19.67
C LEU A 306 8.97 -7.40 20.41
N PRO A 307 10.32 -7.51 20.31
CA PRO A 307 11.05 -8.55 21.02
C PRO A 307 10.93 -8.46 22.55
N TYR A 308 10.95 -7.24 23.07
CA TYR A 308 10.77 -6.99 24.51
C TYR A 308 9.32 -7.26 24.92
N THR A 309 8.37 -6.75 24.19
CA THR A 309 6.93 -6.97 24.44
C THR A 309 6.57 -8.44 24.48
N ILE A 310 7.05 -9.23 23.50
CA ILE A 310 6.79 -10.68 23.48
C ILE A 310 7.52 -11.36 24.64
N GLY A 311 8.77 -10.99 24.92
CA GLY A 311 9.53 -11.53 26.05
C GLY A 311 8.81 -11.31 27.39
N ASP A 312 8.35 -10.10 27.64
CA ASP A 312 7.59 -9.75 28.85
C ASP A 312 6.23 -10.48 28.88
N GLY A 313 5.51 -10.48 27.76
CA GLY A 313 4.18 -11.13 27.66
C GLY A 313 4.20 -12.65 27.77
N LEU A 314 5.34 -13.29 27.49
CA LEU A 314 5.52 -14.74 27.58
C LEU A 314 6.24 -15.20 28.86
N ALA A 315 6.73 -14.27 29.68
CA ALA A 315 7.53 -14.61 30.88
C ALA A 315 6.82 -15.62 31.80
N ASP A 316 5.52 -15.41 32.05
CA ASP A 316 4.71 -16.31 32.90
C ASP A 316 4.23 -17.58 32.18
N GLN A 317 4.53 -17.71 30.89
CA GLN A 317 4.07 -18.83 30.05
C GLN A 317 5.19 -19.77 29.64
N LEU A 318 6.44 -19.43 30.02
CA LEU A 318 7.59 -20.28 29.72
C LEU A 318 7.43 -21.67 30.34
N GLY A 319 7.54 -22.69 29.51
CA GLY A 319 7.36 -24.09 29.92
C GLY A 319 5.91 -24.59 29.96
N ASN A 320 4.92 -23.72 29.80
CA ASN A 320 3.54 -24.14 29.66
C ASN A 320 3.28 -24.59 28.21
N PRO A 321 2.50 -25.66 27.97
CA PRO A 321 2.12 -26.03 26.64
C PRO A 321 1.15 -24.98 26.05
N ALA A 322 1.24 -24.71 24.74
CA ALA A 322 0.23 -23.95 24.05
C ALA A 322 -1.11 -24.73 24.02
N VAL A 323 -2.22 -24.05 23.76
CA VAL A 323 -3.55 -24.70 23.62
C VAL A 323 -3.47 -25.74 22.49
N SER A 324 -3.89 -26.98 22.73
CA SER A 324 -3.86 -28.02 21.69
C SER A 324 -4.73 -27.62 20.50
N THR A 325 -4.31 -27.94 19.29
CA THR A 325 -5.13 -27.79 18.08
C THR A 325 -6.34 -28.71 18.05
N ASP A 326 -6.41 -29.73 18.92
CA ASP A 326 -7.59 -30.58 19.14
C ASP A 326 -8.62 -29.93 20.07
N ASP A 327 -8.28 -28.80 20.71
CA ASP A 327 -9.24 -28.07 21.55
C ASP A 327 -10.44 -27.60 20.71
N PRO A 328 -11.66 -27.64 21.27
CA PRO A 328 -12.86 -27.17 20.58
C PRO A 328 -12.77 -25.78 19.98
N VAL A 329 -11.94 -24.86 20.52
CA VAL A 329 -11.80 -23.50 19.95
C VAL A 329 -11.16 -23.55 18.55
N PHE A 330 -10.27 -24.47 18.30
CA PHE A 330 -9.63 -24.67 16.99
C PHE A 330 -10.52 -25.47 16.04
N THR A 331 -11.03 -26.61 16.50
CA THR A 331 -11.86 -27.50 15.65
C THR A 331 -13.14 -26.78 15.19
N ASN A 332 -13.76 -25.98 16.05
CA ASN A 332 -14.91 -25.15 15.67
C ASN A 332 -14.53 -24.05 14.69
N ALA A 333 -13.36 -23.41 14.84
CA ALA A 333 -12.90 -22.40 13.91
C ALA A 333 -12.62 -22.97 12.51
N VAL A 334 -11.99 -24.13 12.42
CA VAL A 334 -11.77 -24.86 11.16
C VAL A 334 -13.09 -25.23 10.50
N SER A 335 -14.01 -25.85 11.26
CA SER A 335 -15.33 -26.25 10.73
C SER A 335 -16.12 -25.06 10.21
N ALA A 336 -16.12 -23.93 10.94
CA ALA A 336 -16.80 -22.72 10.48
C ALA A 336 -16.25 -22.17 9.16
N ILE A 337 -14.93 -22.27 8.96
CA ILE A 337 -14.28 -21.87 7.71
C ILE A 337 -14.62 -22.81 6.57
N GLU A 338 -14.64 -24.13 6.83
CA GLU A 338 -15.03 -25.14 5.85
C GLU A 338 -16.48 -24.97 5.42
N ASP A 339 -17.39 -24.74 6.37
CA ASP A 339 -18.81 -24.47 6.11
C ASP A 339 -19.01 -23.17 5.29
N GLU A 340 -18.31 -22.09 5.66
CA GLU A 340 -18.33 -20.83 4.89
C GLU A 340 -17.81 -21.05 3.47
N THR A 341 -16.72 -21.80 3.32
CA THR A 341 -16.15 -22.15 2.01
C THR A 341 -17.11 -22.96 1.15
N ALA A 342 -17.73 -23.99 1.74
CA ALA A 342 -18.73 -24.82 1.05
C ALA A 342 -19.94 -23.98 0.61
N LYS A 343 -20.39 -23.05 1.46
CA LYS A 343 -21.45 -22.10 1.12
C LYS A 343 -21.08 -21.24 -0.08
N TRP A 344 -19.86 -20.66 -0.11
CA TRP A 344 -19.42 -19.85 -1.24
C TRP A 344 -19.29 -20.66 -2.52
N LEU A 345 -18.76 -21.87 -2.45
CA LEU A 345 -18.63 -22.78 -3.60
C LEU A 345 -19.99 -23.24 -4.15
N SER A 346 -21.03 -23.26 -3.33
CA SER A 346 -22.39 -23.60 -3.77
C SER A 346 -23.10 -22.50 -4.57
N ILE A 347 -22.57 -21.29 -4.58
CA ILE A 347 -23.10 -20.17 -5.36
C ILE A 347 -22.70 -20.35 -6.82
N ASN A 348 -23.68 -20.60 -7.69
CA ASN A 348 -23.45 -20.67 -9.14
C ASN A 348 -23.37 -19.26 -9.75
N GLY A 349 -22.44 -18.44 -9.27
CA GLY A 349 -22.21 -17.09 -9.76
C GLY A 349 -21.56 -17.08 -11.15
N THR A 350 -21.83 -16.01 -11.92
CA THR A 350 -21.26 -15.82 -13.26
C THR A 350 -20.12 -14.80 -13.31
N ARG A 351 -19.92 -14.04 -12.21
CA ARG A 351 -18.89 -13.01 -12.11
C ARG A 351 -17.69 -13.54 -11.33
N SER A 352 -16.48 -13.17 -11.78
CA SER A 352 -15.24 -13.54 -11.10
C SER A 352 -15.03 -12.71 -9.83
N VAL A 353 -14.17 -13.21 -8.93
CA VAL A 353 -13.71 -12.47 -7.74
C VAL A 353 -13.02 -11.15 -8.16
N ASP A 354 -12.23 -11.18 -9.24
CA ASP A 354 -11.55 -9.99 -9.80
C ASP A 354 -12.55 -8.91 -10.23
N TYR A 355 -13.70 -9.30 -10.80
CA TYR A 355 -14.76 -8.35 -11.13
C TYR A 355 -15.22 -7.55 -9.90
N PHE A 356 -15.55 -8.24 -8.81
CA PHE A 356 -16.02 -7.58 -7.58
C PHE A 356 -14.91 -6.73 -6.93
N HIS A 357 -13.68 -7.23 -6.91
CA HIS A 357 -12.54 -6.47 -6.38
C HIS A 357 -12.34 -5.16 -7.14
N ARG A 358 -12.36 -5.19 -8.47
CA ARG A 358 -12.19 -4.01 -9.32
C ARG A 358 -13.37 -3.03 -9.20
N GLU A 359 -14.59 -3.54 -9.14
CA GLU A 359 -15.78 -2.71 -8.97
C GLU A 359 -15.74 -1.97 -7.63
N LEU A 360 -15.48 -2.70 -6.53
CA LEU A 360 -15.29 -2.10 -5.22
C LEU A 360 -14.12 -1.11 -5.21
N GLY A 361 -13.00 -1.49 -5.78
CA GLY A 361 -11.78 -0.66 -5.84
C GLY A 361 -12.01 0.68 -6.56
N ARG A 362 -12.75 0.68 -7.68
CA ARG A 362 -13.14 1.91 -8.39
C ARG A 362 -14.09 2.76 -7.55
N LEU A 363 -15.09 2.14 -6.93
CA LEU A 363 -16.05 2.82 -6.07
C LEU A 363 -15.34 3.55 -4.91
N VAL A 364 -14.42 2.87 -4.21
CA VAL A 364 -13.70 3.49 -3.09
C VAL A 364 -12.67 4.52 -3.57
N TRP A 365 -12.06 4.34 -4.74
CA TRP A 365 -11.18 5.33 -5.33
C TRP A 365 -11.91 6.63 -5.64
N ASP A 366 -13.06 6.56 -6.28
CA ASP A 366 -13.81 7.73 -6.73
C ASP A 366 -14.46 8.49 -5.57
N HIS A 367 -14.96 7.79 -4.55
CA HIS A 367 -15.80 8.38 -3.52
C HIS A 367 -15.19 8.42 -2.13
N ILE A 368 -14.20 7.57 -1.82
CA ILE A 368 -13.60 7.43 -0.49
C ILE A 368 -12.11 7.81 -0.46
N GLY A 369 -11.45 7.79 -1.60
CA GLY A 369 -10.01 8.02 -1.72
C GLY A 369 -9.55 9.44 -1.38
N MET A 370 -9.24 10.24 -2.39
CA MET A 370 -8.64 11.57 -2.22
C MET A 370 -9.62 12.70 -1.90
N SER A 371 -10.83 12.63 -2.47
CA SER A 371 -11.83 13.69 -2.36
C SER A 371 -13.15 13.07 -1.88
N ARG A 372 -13.69 13.60 -0.80
CA ARG A 372 -14.90 13.08 -0.17
C ARG A 372 -15.94 14.18 -0.05
N ASN A 373 -17.16 13.84 -0.38
CA ASN A 373 -18.33 14.66 -0.12
C ASN A 373 -19.49 13.76 0.33
N LYS A 374 -20.54 14.36 0.86
CA LYS A 374 -21.67 13.63 1.42
C LYS A 374 -22.32 12.71 0.37
N GLU A 375 -22.60 13.23 -0.80
CA GLU A 375 -23.29 12.50 -1.88
C GLU A 375 -22.45 11.29 -2.35
N GLY A 376 -21.15 11.47 -2.57
CA GLY A 376 -20.24 10.39 -2.96
C GLY A 376 -20.14 9.30 -1.89
N LEU A 377 -20.07 9.69 -0.61
CA LEU A 377 -20.03 8.71 0.50
C LEU A 377 -21.33 7.93 0.62
N GLU A 378 -22.50 8.59 0.50
CA GLU A 378 -23.82 7.93 0.49
C GLU A 378 -23.94 6.95 -0.68
N LYS A 379 -23.49 7.33 -1.88
CA LYS A 379 -23.44 6.46 -3.05
C LYS A 379 -22.52 5.26 -2.84
N ALA A 380 -21.34 5.46 -2.24
CA ALA A 380 -20.39 4.39 -1.97
C ALA A 380 -20.98 3.38 -0.97
N ILE A 381 -21.59 3.84 0.11
CA ILE A 381 -22.25 2.97 1.11
C ILE A 381 -23.38 2.17 0.45
N TRP A 382 -24.23 2.82 -0.32
CA TRP A 382 -25.35 2.16 -1.00
C TRP A 382 -24.86 1.07 -1.96
N ASN A 383 -23.92 1.40 -2.84
CA ASN A 383 -23.41 0.45 -3.82
C ASN A 383 -22.64 -0.71 -3.18
N ALA A 384 -21.85 -0.45 -2.13
CA ALA A 384 -21.14 -1.52 -1.40
C ALA A 384 -22.10 -2.51 -0.71
N ILE A 385 -23.29 -2.05 -0.28
CA ILE A 385 -24.29 -2.91 0.36
C ILE A 385 -25.16 -3.63 -0.67
N CYS A 386 -25.52 -2.97 -1.76
CA CYS A 386 -26.47 -3.48 -2.76
C CYS A 386 -25.82 -4.30 -3.90
N SER A 387 -24.48 -4.32 -3.99
CA SER A 387 -23.76 -5.14 -4.97
C SER A 387 -23.54 -6.59 -4.51
N ASN A 388 -24.08 -6.96 -3.37
CA ASN A 388 -24.05 -8.31 -2.80
C ASN A 388 -25.27 -9.14 -3.18
#